data_54b37d4fff7acc54bfc139d48f0d1c7c
#
_entry.id   54b37d4fff7acc54bfc139d48f0d1c7c
#
_cell.length_a   1.000
_cell.length_b   1.000
_cell.length_c   1.000
_cell.angle_alpha   90.00
_cell.angle_beta   90.00
_cell.angle_gamma   90.00
#
_symmetry.space_group_name_H-M   'P 1'
#
loop_
_entity.id
_entity.type
_entity.pdbx_description
1 polymer ?
#
loop_
_entity_poly.entity_id
_entity_poly.type
_entity_poly.pdbx_seq_one_letter_code
_entity_poly.pdbx_strand_id
1 'polypeptide(L)'
;MEDETKKITIEALILTEGKYVGPTVGVSMLPMLKTGRDSVVIRKKEGRLKPLDVALYKRGDKYVLHRVISAVEGGYIIRGDNCYSNEAVAENAVFGVLTEYFRGEKHIDCATDKKYLRYAERRVKNYPLRKAFVPFFLRCRHFAARVYRKIFPRKTKRTPSSEPQERTRAEEER
;
A
#
# COMPACT_ATOMS: atom_id res chain seq x y z
N MET A 1 -13.33 -23.65 27.25
CA MET A 1 -13.67 -23.79 25.80
C MET A 1 -13.28 -22.48 25.16
N GLU A 2 -12.04 -22.41 24.64
CA GLU A 2 -11.53 -21.24 23.93
C GLU A 2 -12.15 -21.25 22.53
N ASP A 3 -12.93 -20.22 22.26
CA ASP A 3 -13.50 -19.94 20.93
C ASP A 3 -12.36 -19.53 20.00
N GLU A 4 -11.75 -20.50 19.33
CA GLU A 4 -10.86 -20.26 18.20
C GLU A 4 -11.68 -19.67 17.04
N THR A 5 -11.88 -18.38 17.07
CA THR A 5 -12.40 -17.62 15.92
C THR A 5 -11.37 -17.76 14.80
N LYS A 6 -11.54 -18.81 13.98
CA LYS A 6 -10.70 -19.14 12.84
C LYS A 6 -10.69 -17.93 11.89
N LYS A 7 -9.65 -17.15 11.95
CA LYS A 7 -9.46 -15.93 11.15
C LYS A 7 -9.49 -16.32 9.68
N ILE A 8 -10.64 -16.13 9.00
CA ILE A 8 -10.81 -16.44 7.58
C ILE A 8 -9.83 -15.57 6.79
N THR A 9 -8.97 -16.19 6.02
CA THR A 9 -7.99 -15.49 5.17
C THR A 9 -8.62 -14.98 3.88
N ILE A 10 -8.04 -13.93 3.28
CA ILE A 10 -8.49 -13.42 1.97
C ILE A 10 -8.42 -14.51 0.90
N GLU A 11 -7.38 -15.35 0.95
CA GLU A 11 -7.23 -16.50 0.05
C GLU A 11 -8.40 -17.50 0.21
N ALA A 12 -8.73 -17.83 1.45
CA ALA A 12 -9.86 -18.74 1.71
C ALA A 12 -11.17 -18.19 1.16
N LEU A 13 -11.45 -16.89 1.39
CA LEU A 13 -12.65 -16.25 0.84
C LEU A 13 -12.68 -16.28 -0.69
N ILE A 14 -11.56 -15.99 -1.34
CA ILE A 14 -11.49 -16.03 -2.81
C ILE A 14 -11.66 -17.47 -3.34
N LEU A 15 -11.17 -18.47 -2.61
CA LEU A 15 -11.31 -19.86 -3.02
C LEU A 15 -12.73 -20.42 -2.81
N THR A 16 -13.39 -20.04 -1.69
CA THR A 16 -14.72 -20.56 -1.33
C THR A 16 -15.85 -19.77 -1.99
N GLU A 17 -15.76 -18.43 -1.91
CA GLU A 17 -16.79 -17.50 -2.38
C GLU A 17 -16.55 -16.97 -3.81
N GLY A 18 -15.39 -17.33 -4.40
CA GLY A 18 -14.96 -16.84 -5.72
C GLY A 18 -14.53 -15.38 -5.73
N LYS A 19 -14.73 -14.62 -4.63
CA LYS A 19 -14.40 -13.21 -4.53
C LYS A 19 -14.09 -12.78 -3.10
N TYR A 20 -13.37 -11.69 -2.98
CA TYR A 20 -13.20 -10.92 -1.75
C TYR A 20 -13.70 -9.49 -1.97
N VAL A 21 -14.46 -8.96 -1.02
CA VAL A 21 -14.88 -7.55 -1.00
C VAL A 21 -14.46 -6.95 0.33
N GLY A 22 -13.68 -5.87 0.28
CA GLY A 22 -13.20 -5.25 1.50
C GLY A 22 -12.39 -3.98 1.29
N PRO A 23 -11.97 -3.32 2.38
CA PRO A 23 -11.19 -2.09 2.32
C PRO A 23 -9.78 -2.34 1.79
N THR A 24 -9.18 -1.28 1.26
CA THR A 24 -7.76 -1.27 0.89
C THR A 24 -6.90 -0.76 2.03
N VAL A 25 -5.68 -1.31 2.14
CA VAL A 25 -4.67 -0.86 3.11
C VAL A 25 -3.37 -0.57 2.37
N GLY A 26 -2.69 0.52 2.77
CA GLY A 26 -1.40 0.89 2.23
C GLY A 26 -1.46 2.05 1.22
N VAL A 27 -0.29 2.39 0.67
CA VAL A 27 -0.09 3.57 -0.19
C VAL A 27 0.43 3.21 -1.57
N SER A 28 0.73 1.92 -1.83
CA SER A 28 1.40 1.48 -3.06
C SER A 28 0.56 1.69 -4.32
N MET A 29 -0.77 1.71 -4.19
CA MET A 29 -1.72 1.90 -5.30
C MET A 29 -2.30 3.32 -5.38
N LEU A 30 -1.72 4.29 -4.65
CA LEU A 30 -2.09 5.69 -4.82
C LEU A 30 -1.73 6.19 -6.25
N PRO A 31 -2.50 7.11 -6.80
CA PRO A 31 -3.74 7.74 -6.30
C PRO A 31 -5.01 6.93 -6.59
N MET A 32 -4.88 5.75 -7.23
CA MET A 32 -6.03 4.94 -7.64
C MET A 32 -6.82 4.48 -6.42
N LEU A 33 -6.16 3.78 -5.50
CA LEU A 33 -6.76 3.27 -4.28
C LEU A 33 -6.21 4.00 -3.06
N LYS A 34 -7.08 4.46 -2.17
CA LYS A 34 -6.73 5.18 -0.95
C LYS A 34 -7.36 4.48 0.27
N THR A 35 -6.52 4.13 1.25
CA THR A 35 -6.96 3.58 2.54
C THR A 35 -8.01 4.47 3.20
N GLY A 36 -9.04 3.86 3.77
CA GLY A 36 -10.13 4.56 4.46
C GLY A 36 -11.14 5.27 3.55
N ARG A 37 -10.93 5.25 2.22
CA ARG A 37 -11.87 5.78 1.24
C ARG A 37 -12.43 4.72 0.30
N ASP A 38 -11.56 3.79 -0.14
CA ASP A 38 -11.87 2.87 -1.24
C ASP A 38 -12.00 1.43 -0.74
N SER A 39 -12.96 0.71 -1.33
CA SER A 39 -13.12 -0.74 -1.19
C SER A 39 -12.88 -1.42 -2.53
N VAL A 40 -12.39 -2.66 -2.50
CA VAL A 40 -12.05 -3.44 -3.70
C VAL A 40 -12.87 -4.71 -3.79
N VAL A 41 -13.15 -5.12 -5.01
CA VAL A 41 -13.67 -6.44 -5.35
C VAL A 41 -12.57 -7.19 -6.07
N ILE A 42 -12.09 -8.25 -5.46
CA ILE A 42 -11.04 -9.10 -6.01
C ILE A 42 -11.66 -10.47 -6.29
N ARG A 43 -11.57 -10.93 -7.53
CA ARG A 43 -12.05 -12.26 -7.93
C ARG A 43 -10.88 -13.23 -8.03
N LYS A 44 -11.20 -14.52 -7.94
CA LYS A 44 -10.24 -15.58 -8.24
C LYS A 44 -9.63 -15.36 -9.62
N LYS A 45 -8.30 -15.51 -9.72
CA LYS A 45 -7.60 -15.44 -11.01
C LYS A 45 -8.03 -16.61 -11.89
N GLU A 46 -8.55 -16.29 -13.06
CA GLU A 46 -8.87 -17.25 -14.12
C GLU A 46 -7.91 -17.04 -15.30
N GLY A 47 -7.08 -18.04 -15.58
CA GLY A 47 -6.09 -17.96 -16.65
C GLY A 47 -4.97 -16.94 -16.37
N ARG A 48 -4.29 -16.53 -17.43
CA ARG A 48 -3.13 -15.66 -17.40
C ARG A 48 -3.55 -14.18 -17.40
N LEU A 49 -3.00 -13.39 -16.48
CA LEU A 49 -3.26 -11.95 -16.43
C LEU A 49 -2.57 -11.21 -17.56
N LYS A 50 -3.17 -10.11 -17.96
CA LYS A 50 -2.70 -9.21 -19.02
C LYS A 50 -2.01 -7.98 -18.42
N PRO A 51 -1.15 -7.28 -19.17
CA PRO A 51 -0.72 -5.94 -18.80
C PRO A 51 -1.91 -5.03 -18.48
N LEU A 52 -1.76 -4.21 -17.45
CA LEU A 52 -2.75 -3.32 -16.84
C LEU A 52 -3.67 -3.98 -15.80
N ASP A 53 -3.83 -5.30 -15.76
CA ASP A 53 -4.53 -5.96 -14.67
C ASP A 53 -3.86 -5.66 -13.32
N VAL A 54 -4.64 -5.69 -12.25
CA VAL A 54 -4.11 -5.49 -10.90
C VAL A 54 -4.20 -6.82 -10.15
N ALA A 55 -3.05 -7.43 -9.93
CA ALA A 55 -2.92 -8.75 -9.34
C ALA A 55 -2.89 -8.70 -7.81
N LEU A 56 -3.56 -9.65 -7.16
CA LEU A 56 -3.41 -9.94 -5.75
C LEU A 56 -2.50 -11.15 -5.57
N TYR A 57 -1.44 -10.98 -4.79
CA TYR A 57 -0.49 -12.02 -4.45
C TYR A 57 -0.01 -11.87 -3.00
N LYS A 58 0.66 -12.91 -2.49
CA LYS A 58 1.21 -12.90 -1.15
C LYS A 58 2.72 -12.66 -1.19
N ARG A 59 3.20 -11.76 -0.33
CA ARG A 59 4.61 -11.48 -0.13
C ARG A 59 4.94 -11.64 1.36
N GLY A 60 5.54 -12.78 1.71
CA GLY A 60 5.58 -13.23 3.11
C GLY A 60 4.15 -13.37 3.65
N ASP A 61 3.86 -12.77 4.78
CA ASP A 61 2.53 -12.82 5.42
C ASP A 61 1.58 -11.70 4.98
N LYS A 62 1.99 -10.88 4.00
CA LYS A 62 1.19 -9.72 3.56
C LYS A 62 0.58 -9.93 2.20
N TYR A 63 -0.69 -9.59 2.08
CA TYR A 63 -1.37 -9.48 0.80
C TYR A 63 -0.98 -8.18 0.10
N VAL A 64 -0.61 -8.27 -1.16
CA VAL A 64 -0.16 -7.15 -1.98
C VAL A 64 -1.00 -7.07 -3.24
N LEU A 65 -1.45 -5.86 -3.55
CA LEU A 65 -2.23 -5.56 -4.75
C LEU A 65 -1.41 -4.61 -5.62
N HIS A 66 -0.87 -5.11 -6.75
CA HIS A 66 -0.04 -4.34 -7.67
C HIS A 66 -0.44 -4.57 -9.12
N ARG A 67 -0.09 -3.62 -9.99
CA ARG A 67 -0.41 -3.66 -11.42
C ARG A 67 0.58 -4.51 -12.19
N VAL A 68 0.07 -5.37 -13.07
CA VAL A 68 0.86 -6.11 -14.05
C VAL A 68 1.39 -5.16 -15.11
N ILE A 69 2.71 -5.12 -15.25
CA ILE A 69 3.42 -4.32 -16.26
C ILE A 69 3.65 -5.14 -17.52
N SER A 70 4.07 -6.38 -17.35
CA SER A 70 4.23 -7.36 -18.44
C SER A 70 4.05 -8.78 -17.91
N ALA A 71 3.54 -9.67 -18.77
CA ALA A 71 3.58 -11.09 -18.55
C ALA A 71 4.89 -11.62 -19.14
N VAL A 72 5.61 -12.44 -18.36
CA VAL A 72 6.87 -13.07 -18.72
C VAL A 72 6.76 -14.57 -18.53
N GLU A 73 7.68 -15.35 -19.09
CA GLU A 73 7.67 -16.80 -18.89
C GLU A 73 7.64 -17.15 -17.39
N GLY A 74 6.70 -18.00 -16.99
CA GLY A 74 6.50 -18.44 -15.61
C GLY A 74 5.96 -17.39 -14.62
N GLY A 75 5.62 -16.15 -15.09
CA GLY A 75 5.13 -15.14 -14.15
C GLY A 75 4.85 -13.77 -14.73
N TYR A 76 5.00 -12.77 -13.88
CA TYR A 76 4.67 -11.37 -14.17
C TYR A 76 5.73 -10.41 -13.63
N ILE A 77 5.95 -9.33 -14.36
CA ILE A 77 6.59 -8.12 -13.81
C ILE A 77 5.48 -7.21 -13.32
N ILE A 78 5.49 -6.92 -12.03
CA ILE A 78 4.41 -6.22 -11.33
C ILE A 78 4.97 -4.96 -10.66
N ARG A 79 4.14 -3.92 -10.50
CA ARG A 79 4.51 -2.69 -9.79
C ARG A 79 3.29 -2.01 -9.21
N GLY A 80 3.41 -1.48 -8.00
CA GLY A 80 2.40 -0.59 -7.44
C GLY A 80 2.34 0.74 -8.20
N ASP A 81 1.15 1.30 -8.35
CA ASP A 81 0.96 2.56 -9.06
C ASP A 81 1.78 3.72 -8.44
N ASN A 82 2.05 3.66 -7.15
CA ASN A 82 2.87 4.64 -6.43
C ASN A 82 4.32 4.16 -6.17
N CYS A 83 4.71 3.03 -6.73
CA CYS A 83 6.06 2.48 -6.57
C CYS A 83 6.96 2.83 -7.75
N TYR A 84 8.28 2.78 -7.50
CA TYR A 84 9.33 3.10 -8.50
C TYR A 84 10.25 1.91 -8.78
N SER A 85 9.95 0.74 -8.25
CA SER A 85 10.64 -0.52 -8.54
C SER A 85 9.65 -1.54 -9.09
N ASN A 86 10.13 -2.34 -10.03
CA ASN A 86 9.43 -3.53 -10.50
C ASN A 86 9.71 -4.69 -9.55
N GLU A 87 8.81 -5.64 -9.54
CA GLU A 87 8.86 -6.87 -8.76
C GLU A 87 8.50 -8.04 -9.69
N ALA A 88 9.33 -9.08 -9.70
CA ALA A 88 9.02 -10.31 -10.40
C ALA A 88 8.21 -11.22 -9.48
N VAL A 89 7.06 -11.70 -9.95
CA VAL A 89 6.15 -12.56 -9.18
C VAL A 89 5.81 -13.77 -10.02
N ALA A 90 6.00 -14.97 -9.48
CA ALA A 90 5.65 -16.22 -10.16
C ALA A 90 4.14 -16.30 -10.41
N GLU A 91 3.75 -16.95 -11.49
CA GLU A 91 2.34 -17.04 -11.89
C GLU A 91 1.47 -17.71 -10.83
N ASN A 92 1.99 -18.76 -10.19
CA ASN A 92 1.30 -19.50 -9.13
C ASN A 92 1.18 -18.73 -7.80
N ALA A 93 1.97 -17.69 -7.59
CA ALA A 93 1.88 -16.84 -6.41
C ALA A 93 0.72 -15.83 -6.51
N VAL A 94 0.17 -15.62 -7.72
CA VAL A 94 -0.97 -14.73 -7.96
C VAL A 94 -2.25 -15.52 -7.92
N PHE A 95 -3.12 -15.23 -6.98
CA PHE A 95 -4.37 -15.96 -6.78
C PHE A 95 -5.63 -15.14 -7.01
N GLY A 96 -5.52 -13.81 -7.11
CA GLY A 96 -6.66 -12.93 -7.35
C GLY A 96 -6.36 -11.80 -8.32
N VAL A 97 -7.41 -11.21 -8.87
CA VAL A 97 -7.37 -10.04 -9.74
C VAL A 97 -8.44 -9.04 -9.33
N LEU A 98 -8.07 -7.75 -9.29
CA LEU A 98 -9.01 -6.66 -9.05
C LEU A 98 -9.94 -6.51 -10.26
N THR A 99 -11.22 -6.71 -10.05
CA THR A 99 -12.24 -6.55 -11.11
C THR A 99 -13.00 -5.25 -10.97
N GLU A 100 -13.21 -4.80 -9.75
CA GLU A 100 -14.01 -3.62 -9.45
C GLU A 100 -13.46 -2.91 -8.21
N TYR A 101 -13.73 -1.63 -8.09
CA TYR A 101 -13.51 -0.92 -6.82
C TYR A 101 -14.53 0.20 -6.62
N PHE A 102 -14.75 0.56 -5.36
CA PHE A 102 -15.63 1.64 -4.96
C PHE A 102 -14.80 2.79 -4.41
N ARG A 103 -15.08 4.00 -4.89
CA ARG A 103 -14.52 5.25 -4.38
C ARG A 103 -15.61 6.03 -3.68
N GLY A 104 -15.76 5.79 -2.37
CA GLY A 104 -16.99 6.13 -1.68
C GLY A 104 -18.14 5.35 -2.30
N GLU A 105 -19.20 6.03 -2.73
CA GLU A 105 -20.37 5.42 -3.39
C GLU A 105 -20.17 5.12 -4.87
N LYS A 106 -19.11 5.67 -5.47
CA LYS A 106 -18.88 5.51 -6.91
C LYS A 106 -18.27 4.14 -7.21
N HIS A 107 -19.03 3.32 -7.93
CA HIS A 107 -18.58 2.06 -8.50
C HIS A 107 -17.74 2.27 -9.76
N ILE A 108 -16.62 1.56 -9.89
CA ILE A 108 -15.74 1.55 -11.05
C ILE A 108 -15.44 0.10 -11.42
N ASP A 109 -15.85 -0.29 -12.61
CA ASP A 109 -15.52 -1.58 -13.22
C ASP A 109 -14.20 -1.46 -13.99
N CYS A 110 -13.23 -2.30 -13.66
CA CYS A 110 -11.89 -2.25 -14.24
C CYS A 110 -11.84 -2.69 -15.71
N ALA A 111 -12.83 -3.44 -16.19
CA ALA A 111 -12.90 -3.89 -17.58
C ALA A 111 -13.54 -2.86 -18.52
N THR A 112 -14.51 -2.08 -18.04
CA THR A 112 -15.38 -1.27 -18.89
C THR A 112 -15.23 0.24 -18.67
N ASP A 113 -14.78 0.71 -17.49
CA ASP A 113 -14.64 2.14 -17.22
C ASP A 113 -13.50 2.76 -18.03
N LYS A 114 -13.87 3.55 -19.04
CA LYS A 114 -12.91 4.22 -19.95
C LYS A 114 -11.96 5.20 -19.24
N LYS A 115 -12.36 5.76 -18.08
CA LYS A 115 -11.49 6.66 -17.30
C LYS A 115 -10.44 5.86 -16.56
N TYR A 116 -10.82 4.72 -15.98
CA TYR A 116 -9.90 3.80 -15.36
C TYR A 116 -8.89 3.22 -16.36
N LEU A 117 -9.34 2.73 -17.52
CA LEU A 117 -8.46 2.17 -18.54
C LEU A 117 -7.41 3.19 -19.01
N ARG A 118 -7.83 4.41 -19.34
CA ARG A 118 -6.90 5.52 -19.69
C ARG A 118 -5.95 5.88 -18.56
N TYR A 119 -6.40 5.81 -17.31
CA TYR A 119 -5.54 6.01 -16.16
C TYR A 119 -4.48 4.92 -16.06
N ALA A 120 -4.86 3.65 -16.16
CA ALA A 120 -3.96 2.50 -16.08
C ALA A 120 -2.87 2.56 -17.16
N GLU A 121 -3.24 2.82 -18.42
CA GLU A 121 -2.30 3.01 -19.53
C GLU A 121 -1.30 4.14 -19.26
N ARG A 122 -1.79 5.32 -18.86
CA ARG A 122 -0.91 6.46 -18.54
C ARG A 122 0.04 6.13 -17.40
N ARG A 123 -0.42 5.36 -16.42
CA ARG A 123 0.39 5.00 -15.26
C ARG A 123 1.58 4.12 -15.63
N VAL A 124 1.36 3.19 -16.54
CA VAL A 124 2.41 2.31 -17.08
C VAL A 124 3.30 3.09 -18.06
N LYS A 125 2.72 3.78 -19.05
CA LYS A 125 3.44 4.49 -20.11
C LYS A 125 4.34 5.61 -19.58
N ASN A 126 3.85 6.42 -18.64
CA ASN A 126 4.57 7.58 -18.12
C ASN A 126 5.51 7.23 -16.94
N TYR A 127 5.72 5.95 -16.67
CA TYR A 127 6.61 5.54 -15.58
C TYR A 127 8.05 6.03 -15.73
N PRO A 128 8.71 5.97 -16.89
CA PRO A 128 10.08 6.45 -17.03
C PRO A 128 10.21 7.93 -16.67
N LEU A 129 9.28 8.76 -17.13
CA LEU A 129 9.24 10.19 -16.78
C LEU A 129 9.05 10.39 -15.28
N ARG A 130 8.09 9.69 -14.68
CA ARG A 130 7.86 9.76 -13.24
C ARG A 130 9.09 9.36 -12.44
N LYS A 131 9.76 8.29 -12.83
CA LYS A 131 10.99 7.81 -12.19
C LYS A 131 12.12 8.84 -12.29
N ALA A 132 12.29 9.49 -13.44
CA ALA A 132 13.31 10.52 -13.65
C ALA A 132 13.05 11.77 -12.79
N PHE A 133 11.79 12.14 -12.55
CA PHE A 133 11.43 13.32 -11.74
C PHE A 133 11.46 13.08 -10.21
N VAL A 134 11.50 11.84 -9.75
CA VAL A 134 11.54 11.54 -8.29
C VAL A 134 12.71 12.20 -7.58
N PRO A 135 13.98 12.08 -8.04
CA PRO A 135 15.08 12.72 -7.36
C PRO A 135 14.95 14.25 -7.32
N PHE A 136 14.40 14.85 -8.38
CA PHE A 136 14.13 16.29 -8.41
C PHE A 136 13.10 16.69 -7.34
N PHE A 137 11.95 16.01 -7.25
CA PHE A 137 10.93 16.30 -6.23
C PHE A 137 11.46 16.07 -4.80
N LEU A 138 12.25 15.03 -4.59
CA LEU A 138 12.87 14.78 -3.29
C LEU A 138 13.82 15.91 -2.90
N ARG A 139 14.66 16.39 -3.83
CA ARG A 139 15.55 17.53 -3.60
C ARG A 139 14.77 18.79 -3.28
N CYS A 140 13.72 19.11 -4.05
CA CYS A 140 12.86 20.27 -3.78
C CYS A 140 12.18 20.17 -2.41
N ARG A 141 11.66 19.00 -2.03
CA ARG A 141 11.04 18.78 -0.72
C ARG A 141 12.05 18.94 0.43
N HIS A 142 13.26 18.41 0.27
CA HIS A 142 14.33 18.60 1.27
C HIS A 142 14.78 20.05 1.38
N PHE A 143 14.86 20.76 0.25
CA PHE A 143 15.17 22.20 0.24
C PHE A 143 14.06 23.00 0.95
N ALA A 144 12.81 22.79 0.58
CA ALA A 144 11.66 23.44 1.21
C ALA A 144 11.59 23.15 2.72
N ALA A 145 11.83 21.91 3.15
CA ALA A 145 11.87 21.55 4.57
C ALA A 145 13.05 22.19 5.32
N ARG A 146 14.18 22.41 4.63
CA ARG A 146 15.33 23.13 5.21
C ARG A 146 15.02 24.61 5.39
N VAL A 147 14.42 25.24 4.38
CA VAL A 147 13.98 26.65 4.44
C VAL A 147 12.92 26.82 5.53
N TYR A 148 11.91 25.97 5.56
CA TYR A 148 10.86 26.02 6.58
C TYR A 148 11.43 25.90 8.01
N ARG A 149 12.39 25.00 8.26
CA ARG A 149 13.06 24.86 9.57
C ARG A 149 13.89 26.09 9.96
N LYS A 150 14.43 26.82 8.98
CA LYS A 150 15.15 28.10 9.26
C LYS A 150 14.19 29.21 9.63
N ILE A 151 13.03 29.27 8.99
CA ILE A 151 12.01 30.33 9.21
C ILE A 151 11.21 30.06 10.49
N PHE A 152 10.89 28.77 10.74
CA PHE A 152 10.11 28.33 11.89
C PHE A 152 10.92 27.33 12.75
N PRO A 153 11.89 27.81 13.56
CA PRO A 153 12.63 26.94 14.47
C PRO A 153 11.66 26.33 15.49
N ARG A 154 11.61 25.00 15.58
CA ARG A 154 10.86 24.32 16.63
C ARG A 154 11.43 24.73 17.98
N LYS A 155 10.63 25.40 18.83
CA LYS A 155 10.96 25.58 20.24
C LYS A 155 11.09 24.19 20.85
N THR A 156 12.31 23.81 21.21
CA THR A 156 12.56 22.60 22.01
C THR A 156 11.85 22.80 23.35
N LYS A 157 10.84 22.00 23.64
CA LYS A 157 10.32 21.90 25.00
C LYS A 157 11.48 21.40 25.87
N ARG A 158 12.03 22.28 26.68
CA ARG A 158 12.90 21.88 27.78
C ARG A 158 12.08 20.96 28.68
N THR A 159 12.43 19.72 28.76
CA THR A 159 12.01 18.80 29.82
C THR A 159 12.54 19.43 31.13
N PRO A 160 11.70 19.62 32.16
CA PRO A 160 12.21 19.99 33.47
C PRO A 160 13.15 18.88 33.94
N SER A 161 14.38 19.26 34.27
CA SER A 161 15.32 18.40 34.96
C SER A 161 14.68 17.93 36.25
N SER A 162 14.54 16.63 36.42
CA SER A 162 14.18 15.99 37.69
C SER A 162 15.23 16.38 38.72
N GLU A 163 14.82 17.13 39.74
CA GLU A 163 15.61 17.37 40.94
C GLU A 163 15.98 16.04 41.59
N PRO A 164 17.21 15.91 42.12
CA PRO A 164 17.59 14.75 42.90
C PRO A 164 16.82 14.76 44.23
N GLN A 165 15.99 13.73 44.45
CA GLN A 165 15.43 13.47 45.77
C GLN A 165 16.57 13.20 46.75
N GLU A 166 16.78 14.10 47.63
CA GLU A 166 17.63 14.00 48.83
C GLU A 166 17.05 12.86 49.72
N ARG A 167 17.74 11.75 49.78
CA ARG A 167 17.48 10.68 50.73
C ARG A 167 17.81 11.19 52.12
N THR A 168 16.83 11.58 52.88
CA THR A 168 16.92 11.74 54.34
C THR A 168 17.16 10.37 54.98
N ARG A 169 18.34 10.29 55.57
CA ARG A 169 18.84 9.22 56.42
C ARG A 169 18.44 9.59 57.86
N ALA A 170 17.44 9.00 58.36
CA ALA A 170 17.03 8.88 59.78
C ALA A 170 15.90 7.85 59.79
N GLU A 171 16.10 6.76 60.37
CA GLU A 171 15.99 6.27 61.71
C GLU A 171 16.37 4.79 61.74
N GLU A 172 17.57 4.55 62.12
CA GLU A 172 17.97 3.32 62.80
C GLU A 172 17.95 3.70 64.28
N GLU A 173 17.10 3.08 65.04
CA GLU A 173 17.04 2.87 66.49
C GLU A 173 15.63 2.83 67.03
N ARG A 174 15.04 1.63 67.08
CA ARG A 174 14.47 1.03 68.30
C ARG A 174 13.81 -0.31 68.02
#